data_033bd28a1a7a9c0c456b23cffa13da39
#
_entry.id   033bd28a1a7a9c0c456b23cffa13da39
#
_cell.length_a   1.000
_cell.length_b   1.000
_cell.length_c   1.000
_cell.angle_alpha   90.00
_cell.angle_beta   90.00
_cell.angle_gamma   90.00
#
_symmetry.space_group_name_H-M   'P 1'
#
loop_
_entity.id
_entity.type
_entity.pdbx_description
1 polymer ?
#
loop_
_entity_poly.entity_id
_entity_poly.type
_entity_poly.pdbx_seq_one_letter_code
_entity_poly.pdbx_strand_id
1 'polypeptide(L)'
;MELFSAEAETLRKIVSEWTEHPERELESCFGPKGQVDATRFLTVAQRLKAKGYTALPQEDRLTITTLDNTRFTLVGMGLIQQYCRDNRLAGKPFIAMIKDRAGVESNLDLDDYETRIKVRREVPLAADDARVKDILSTWAQQKKAFRLIRRWTFQGKGVIFDLSIVRSTKKDLRGNYVWVRNFLDQDIISSAPIYEIEVELIRGADTDTPEKALSSFIKGIGEVLRGLQKHTLLMRKSTSIRVLDAYKDFVGDDKFRGVAPVTLELKNMMKDQQPGVPNLRTGYNVTDKADGLRVLGFCDGNGELFMIDMALNIYR
;
A
#
# COMPACT_ATOMS: atom_id res chain seq x y z
N MET A 1 6.28 14.81 -1.15
CA MET A 1 7.04 13.84 -0.33
C MET A 1 8.44 14.42 -0.15
N GLU A 2 8.89 14.50 1.08
CA GLU A 2 10.23 15.00 1.41
C GLU A 2 11.15 13.79 1.58
N LEU A 3 12.29 13.77 0.86
CA LEU A 3 13.28 12.70 0.95
C LEU A 3 14.57 13.25 1.59
N PHE A 4 15.32 12.40 2.28
CA PHE A 4 16.69 12.71 2.66
C PHE A 4 17.58 12.80 1.40
N SER A 5 18.69 13.54 1.47
CA SER A 5 19.56 13.72 0.30
C SER A 5 20.02 12.39 -0.30
N ALA A 6 20.43 11.44 0.54
CA ALA A 6 20.86 10.10 0.10
C ALA A 6 19.74 9.30 -0.57
N GLU A 7 18.52 9.35 -0.02
CA GLU A 7 17.34 8.71 -0.64
C GLU A 7 17.01 9.31 -2.00
N ALA A 8 17.05 10.66 -2.09
CA ALA A 8 16.77 11.39 -3.33
C ALA A 8 17.81 11.08 -4.41
N GLU A 9 19.08 10.99 -4.04
CA GLU A 9 20.18 10.65 -4.96
C GLU A 9 20.05 9.21 -5.46
N THR A 10 19.81 8.25 -4.55
CA THR A 10 19.59 6.84 -4.90
C THR A 10 18.39 6.68 -5.81
N LEU A 11 17.28 7.39 -5.52
CA LEU A 11 16.08 7.31 -6.34
C LEU A 11 16.31 7.89 -7.75
N ARG A 12 17.06 9.00 -7.88
CA ARG A 12 17.42 9.56 -9.19
C ARG A 12 18.24 8.55 -10.01
N LYS A 13 19.24 7.90 -9.39
CA LYS A 13 20.05 6.86 -10.04
C LYS A 13 19.19 5.70 -10.53
N ILE A 14 18.31 5.17 -9.65
CA ILE A 14 17.40 4.08 -9.99
C ILE A 14 16.50 4.44 -11.19
N VAL A 15 15.92 5.65 -11.19
CA VAL A 15 15.03 6.10 -12.28
C VAL A 15 15.82 6.31 -13.58
N SER A 16 17.04 6.88 -13.52
CA SER A 16 17.91 7.03 -14.70
C SER A 16 18.21 5.68 -15.31
N GLU A 17 18.65 4.72 -14.51
CA GLU A 17 18.92 3.34 -14.96
C GLU A 17 17.66 2.67 -15.54
N TRP A 18 16.47 2.94 -14.98
CA TRP A 18 15.22 2.43 -15.52
C TRP A 18 14.94 3.00 -16.92
N THR A 19 15.22 4.28 -17.18
CA THR A 19 15.01 4.89 -18.50
C THR A 19 15.91 4.27 -19.57
N GLU A 20 17.11 3.84 -19.19
CA GLU A 20 18.12 3.25 -20.10
C GLU A 20 17.86 1.75 -20.40
N HIS A 21 17.11 1.06 -19.53
CA HIS A 21 16.91 -0.38 -19.58
C HIS A 21 15.43 -0.76 -19.78
N PRO A 22 14.99 -1.01 -21.04
CA PRO A 22 13.58 -1.29 -21.34
C PRO A 22 13.02 -2.54 -20.65
N GLU A 23 13.88 -3.52 -20.33
CA GLU A 23 13.51 -4.76 -19.68
C GLU A 23 13.29 -4.63 -18.16
N ARG A 24 13.55 -3.45 -17.60
CA ARG A 24 13.37 -3.18 -16.17
C ARG A 24 11.98 -2.63 -15.88
N GLU A 25 11.36 -3.20 -14.87
CA GLU A 25 10.17 -2.69 -14.20
C GLU A 25 10.59 -1.90 -12.95
N LEU A 26 9.99 -0.75 -12.72
CA LEU A 26 10.19 0.06 -11.52
C LEU A 26 8.86 0.21 -10.81
N GLU A 27 8.76 -0.38 -9.63
CA GLU A 27 7.57 -0.39 -8.80
C GLU A 27 7.83 0.10 -7.38
N SER A 28 6.83 0.66 -6.72
CA SER A 28 6.84 0.90 -5.28
C SER A 28 5.72 0.12 -4.60
N CYS A 29 6.01 -0.44 -3.42
CA CYS A 29 5.06 -1.16 -2.56
C CYS A 29 4.93 -0.43 -1.24
N PHE A 30 3.78 -0.52 -0.59
CA PHE A 30 3.43 0.25 0.59
C PHE A 30 3.09 -0.64 1.78
N GLY A 31 3.41 -0.13 2.98
CA GLY A 31 3.15 -0.77 4.25
C GLY A 31 4.19 -1.82 4.65
N PRO A 32 4.15 -2.30 5.89
CA PRO A 32 5.04 -3.33 6.39
C PRO A 32 5.00 -4.58 5.50
N LYS A 33 6.15 -5.03 5.03
CA LYS A 33 6.27 -6.17 4.08
C LYS A 33 5.50 -6.01 2.77
N GLY A 34 5.19 -4.75 2.34
CA GLY A 34 4.44 -4.46 1.14
C GLY A 34 2.94 -4.77 1.26
N GLN A 35 2.37 -4.70 2.46
CA GLN A 35 0.97 -4.98 2.73
C GLN A 35 0.35 -3.85 3.55
N VAL A 36 -0.94 -3.60 3.29
CA VAL A 36 -1.74 -2.63 4.04
C VAL A 36 -2.98 -3.31 4.62
N ASP A 37 -3.65 -2.67 5.57
CA ASP A 37 -4.94 -3.16 6.04
C ASP A 37 -6.08 -2.82 5.05
N ALA A 38 -7.23 -3.48 5.19
CA ALA A 38 -8.39 -3.30 4.31
C ALA A 38 -8.90 -1.85 4.30
N THR A 39 -8.86 -1.15 5.44
CA THR A 39 -9.35 0.23 5.55
C THR A 39 -8.46 1.17 4.75
N ARG A 40 -7.14 1.07 4.93
CA ARG A 40 -6.17 1.86 4.17
C ARG A 40 -6.26 1.58 2.67
N PHE A 41 -6.40 0.31 2.28
CA PHE A 41 -6.61 -0.10 0.89
C PHE A 41 -7.82 0.60 0.26
N LEU A 42 -8.98 0.56 0.92
CA LEU A 42 -10.20 1.21 0.45
C LEU A 42 -10.06 2.74 0.38
N THR A 43 -9.40 3.34 1.38
CA THR A 43 -9.16 4.80 1.38
C THR A 43 -8.32 5.25 0.19
N VAL A 44 -7.28 4.48 -0.18
CA VAL A 44 -6.47 4.76 -1.38
C VAL A 44 -7.31 4.63 -2.64
N ALA A 45 -8.11 3.56 -2.78
CA ALA A 45 -8.99 3.37 -3.93
C ALA A 45 -9.98 4.54 -4.10
N GLN A 46 -10.63 4.96 -3.02
CA GLN A 46 -11.54 6.11 -3.01
C GLN A 46 -10.83 7.41 -3.41
N ARG A 47 -9.63 7.63 -2.88
CA ARG A 47 -8.82 8.81 -3.22
C ARG A 47 -8.46 8.84 -4.70
N LEU A 48 -7.96 7.75 -5.26
CA LEU A 48 -7.59 7.68 -6.68
C LEU A 48 -8.81 7.97 -7.57
N LYS A 49 -9.97 7.39 -7.24
CA LYS A 49 -11.23 7.68 -7.93
C LYS A 49 -11.63 9.16 -7.81
N ALA A 50 -11.57 9.74 -6.63
CA ALA A 50 -11.91 11.16 -6.39
C ALA A 50 -10.96 12.12 -7.10
N LYS A 51 -9.70 11.72 -7.35
CA LYS A 51 -8.71 12.49 -8.12
C LYS A 51 -8.86 12.35 -9.63
N GLY A 52 -9.82 11.54 -10.10
CA GLY A 52 -10.11 11.38 -11.52
C GLY A 52 -9.13 10.44 -12.26
N TYR A 53 -8.40 9.57 -11.55
CA TYR A 53 -7.63 8.54 -12.22
C TYR A 53 -8.55 7.54 -12.91
N THR A 54 -8.18 7.13 -14.13
CA THR A 54 -9.01 6.23 -14.95
C THR A 54 -8.93 4.81 -14.41
N ALA A 55 -10.06 4.28 -13.93
CA ALA A 55 -10.14 2.89 -13.52
C ALA A 55 -10.25 1.98 -14.76
N LEU A 56 -9.37 0.99 -14.84
CA LEU A 56 -9.45 -0.08 -15.82
C LEU A 56 -10.39 -1.20 -15.32
N PRO A 57 -10.87 -2.07 -16.22
CA PRO A 57 -11.66 -3.23 -15.82
C PRO A 57 -10.92 -4.06 -14.75
N GLN A 58 -11.68 -4.53 -13.76
CA GLN A 58 -11.14 -5.45 -12.76
C GLN A 58 -10.65 -6.73 -13.42
N GLU A 59 -9.50 -7.22 -12.99
CA GLU A 59 -8.95 -8.50 -13.44
C GLU A 59 -8.80 -9.50 -12.30
N ASP A 60 -9.20 -10.73 -12.55
CA ASP A 60 -8.83 -11.89 -11.72
C ASP A 60 -7.66 -12.61 -12.39
N ARG A 61 -6.59 -12.85 -11.64
CA ARG A 61 -5.37 -13.49 -12.12
C ARG A 61 -5.00 -14.65 -11.19
N LEU A 62 -4.52 -15.75 -11.76
CA LEU A 62 -3.84 -16.80 -11.03
C LEU A 62 -2.39 -16.86 -11.49
N THR A 63 -1.47 -16.44 -10.65
CA THR A 63 -0.03 -16.58 -10.88
C THR A 63 0.48 -17.86 -10.25
N ILE A 64 1.11 -18.69 -11.05
CA ILE A 64 1.69 -19.98 -10.68
C ILE A 64 3.18 -19.87 -10.84
N THR A 65 3.93 -20.03 -9.76
CA THR A 65 5.40 -19.98 -9.77
C THR A 65 5.96 -21.37 -9.56
N THR A 66 6.90 -21.80 -10.39
CA THR A 66 7.63 -23.05 -10.27
C THR A 66 8.93 -22.87 -9.49
N LEU A 67 9.58 -23.96 -9.08
CA LEU A 67 10.79 -23.92 -8.26
C LEU A 67 11.96 -23.19 -8.93
N ASP A 68 12.02 -23.20 -10.26
CA ASP A 68 13.01 -22.50 -11.08
C ASP A 68 12.69 -21.01 -11.31
N ASN A 69 11.72 -20.48 -10.55
CA ASN A 69 11.25 -19.09 -10.60
C ASN A 69 10.57 -18.68 -11.93
N THR A 70 10.11 -19.65 -12.73
CA THR A 70 9.26 -19.34 -13.88
C THR A 70 7.84 -19.09 -13.41
N ARG A 71 7.22 -18.01 -13.88
CA ARG A 71 5.85 -17.61 -13.55
C ARG A 71 4.94 -17.81 -14.74
N PHE A 72 3.80 -18.43 -14.47
CA PHE A 72 2.71 -18.60 -15.42
C PHE A 72 1.49 -17.87 -14.88
N THR A 73 0.91 -16.99 -15.68
CA THR A 73 -0.28 -16.22 -15.27
C THR A 73 -1.45 -16.54 -16.16
N LEU A 74 -2.54 -16.98 -15.55
CA LEU A 74 -3.86 -17.10 -16.15
C LEU A 74 -4.68 -15.86 -15.84
N VAL A 75 -5.33 -15.28 -16.84
CA VAL A 75 -6.16 -14.08 -16.69
C VAL A 75 -7.61 -14.44 -16.96
N GLY A 76 -8.49 -14.05 -16.04
CA GLY A 76 -9.92 -14.27 -16.11
C GLY A 76 -10.42 -15.49 -15.34
N MET A 77 -11.50 -15.30 -14.61
CA MET A 77 -12.06 -16.30 -13.67
C MET A 77 -12.39 -17.63 -14.37
N GLY A 78 -12.89 -17.59 -15.61
CA GLY A 78 -13.22 -18.82 -16.37
C GLY A 78 -12.02 -19.74 -16.60
N LEU A 79 -10.86 -19.17 -16.99
CA LEU A 79 -9.60 -19.92 -17.17
C LEU A 79 -9.07 -20.44 -15.83
N ILE A 80 -9.15 -19.61 -14.78
CA ILE A 80 -8.72 -20.00 -13.44
C ILE A 80 -9.53 -21.20 -12.95
N GLN A 81 -10.86 -21.17 -13.09
CA GLN A 81 -11.73 -22.28 -12.72
C GLN A 81 -11.46 -23.55 -13.51
N GLN A 82 -11.17 -23.42 -14.82
CA GLN A 82 -10.78 -24.59 -15.63
C GLN A 82 -9.46 -25.20 -15.13
N TYR A 83 -8.45 -24.35 -14.86
CA TYR A 83 -7.18 -24.78 -14.31
C TYR A 83 -7.35 -25.48 -12.92
N CYS A 84 -8.15 -24.92 -12.05
CA CYS A 84 -8.39 -25.52 -10.74
C CYS A 84 -9.02 -26.93 -10.81
N ARG A 85 -9.79 -27.21 -11.89
CA ARG A 85 -10.41 -28.54 -12.11
C ARG A 85 -9.45 -29.59 -12.66
N ASP A 86 -8.58 -29.20 -13.60
CA ASP A 86 -7.78 -30.13 -14.36
C ASP A 86 -6.26 -30.07 -14.08
N ASN A 87 -5.81 -29.04 -13.37
CA ASN A 87 -4.39 -28.75 -13.09
C ASN A 87 -3.51 -28.81 -14.36
N ARG A 88 -4.01 -28.27 -15.49
CA ARG A 88 -3.31 -28.28 -16.77
C ARG A 88 -3.22 -26.87 -17.36
N LEU A 89 -2.04 -26.48 -17.83
CA LEU A 89 -1.85 -25.27 -18.63
C LEU A 89 -1.92 -25.53 -20.14
N ALA A 90 -1.56 -26.73 -20.58
CA ALA A 90 -1.59 -27.10 -22.01
C ALA A 90 -2.98 -26.83 -22.60
N GLY A 91 -3.03 -26.14 -23.73
CA GLY A 91 -4.26 -25.74 -24.42
C GLY A 91 -5.00 -24.54 -23.84
N LYS A 92 -4.47 -23.90 -22.80
CA LYS A 92 -4.98 -22.65 -22.23
C LYS A 92 -4.08 -21.48 -22.57
N PRO A 93 -4.61 -20.27 -22.84
CA PRO A 93 -3.79 -19.06 -22.95
C PRO A 93 -3.19 -18.73 -21.58
N PHE A 94 -1.89 -18.49 -21.54
CA PHE A 94 -1.17 -18.03 -20.35
C PHE A 94 -0.07 -17.04 -20.74
N ILE A 95 0.35 -16.25 -19.77
CA ILE A 95 1.55 -15.40 -19.86
C ILE A 95 2.65 -16.11 -19.08
N ALA A 96 3.82 -16.32 -19.69
CA ALA A 96 4.98 -16.89 -19.02
C ALA A 96 6.11 -15.87 -18.95
N MET A 97 6.79 -15.81 -17.78
CA MET A 97 7.91 -14.89 -17.57
C MET A 97 8.85 -15.40 -16.48
N ILE A 98 10.07 -14.88 -16.51
CA ILE A 98 10.99 -14.93 -15.38
C ILE A 98 11.07 -13.53 -14.79
N LYS A 99 10.90 -13.40 -13.47
CA LYS A 99 11.06 -12.13 -12.77
C LYS A 99 12.26 -12.24 -11.82
N ASP A 100 13.33 -11.54 -12.16
CA ASP A 100 14.60 -11.57 -11.43
C ASP A 100 14.92 -10.22 -10.79
N ARG A 101 15.91 -10.22 -9.88
CA ARG A 101 16.48 -8.98 -9.36
C ARG A 101 17.35 -8.34 -10.45
N ALA A 102 17.16 -7.05 -10.70
CA ALA A 102 17.89 -6.31 -11.74
C ALA A 102 19.37 -6.01 -11.38
N GLY A 103 19.79 -6.27 -10.14
CA GLY A 103 21.15 -6.01 -9.65
C GLY A 103 21.20 -5.92 -8.13
N VAL A 104 22.39 -5.65 -7.57
CA VAL A 104 22.60 -5.59 -6.12
C VAL A 104 21.85 -4.44 -5.46
N GLU A 105 21.74 -3.28 -6.10
CA GLU A 105 21.03 -2.09 -5.61
C GLU A 105 19.58 -2.01 -6.12
N SER A 106 18.90 -3.14 -6.16
CA SER A 106 17.57 -3.22 -6.78
C SER A 106 16.40 -2.77 -5.89
N ASN A 107 16.68 -2.29 -4.68
CA ASN A 107 15.65 -1.80 -3.76
C ASN A 107 16.11 -0.52 -3.05
N LEU A 108 15.15 0.38 -2.82
CA LEU A 108 15.30 1.53 -1.93
C LEU A 108 14.16 1.50 -0.91
N ASP A 109 14.50 1.41 0.36
CA ASP A 109 13.54 1.50 1.46
C ASP A 109 13.41 2.96 1.92
N LEU A 110 12.18 3.46 1.90
CA LEU A 110 11.80 4.75 2.44
C LEU A 110 11.06 4.50 3.77
N ASP A 111 11.82 4.22 4.83
CA ASP A 111 11.29 3.77 6.12
C ASP A 111 10.32 4.76 6.75
N ASP A 112 10.58 6.06 6.57
CA ASP A 112 9.70 7.15 7.03
C ASP A 112 8.31 7.15 6.39
N TYR A 113 8.15 6.45 5.28
CA TYR A 113 6.89 6.32 4.55
C TYR A 113 6.38 4.88 4.47
N GLU A 114 7.08 3.92 5.11
CA GLU A 114 6.78 2.50 5.00
C GLU A 114 6.62 2.07 3.52
N THR A 115 7.51 2.58 2.66
CA THR A 115 7.46 2.39 1.21
C THR A 115 8.77 1.77 0.74
N ARG A 116 8.66 0.73 -0.08
CA ARG A 116 9.81 0.10 -0.74
C ARG A 116 9.73 0.28 -2.23
N ILE A 117 10.75 0.85 -2.83
CA ILE A 117 10.94 0.96 -4.26
C ILE A 117 11.77 -0.23 -4.72
N LYS A 118 11.33 -0.92 -5.78
CA LYS A 118 11.96 -2.13 -6.32
C LYS A 118 12.20 -1.97 -7.80
N VAL A 119 13.37 -2.42 -8.25
CA VAL A 119 13.67 -2.65 -9.66
C VAL A 119 13.72 -4.14 -9.91
N ARG A 120 13.02 -4.60 -10.95
CA ARG A 120 13.02 -6.00 -11.37
C ARG A 120 13.28 -6.07 -12.86
N ARG A 121 13.88 -7.19 -13.28
CA ARG A 121 13.96 -7.54 -14.68
C ARG A 121 12.87 -8.57 -14.97
N GLU A 122 12.02 -8.25 -15.92
CA GLU A 122 11.01 -9.16 -16.42
C GLU A 122 11.41 -9.65 -17.79
N VAL A 123 11.57 -10.96 -17.92
CA VAL A 123 11.90 -11.62 -19.18
C VAL A 123 10.68 -12.42 -19.61
N PRO A 124 9.90 -11.94 -20.59
CA PRO A 124 8.78 -12.71 -21.14
C PRO A 124 9.30 -13.95 -21.83
N LEU A 125 8.58 -15.04 -21.69
CA LEU A 125 8.85 -16.30 -22.35
C LEU A 125 7.73 -16.61 -23.33
N ALA A 126 8.09 -16.97 -24.55
CA ALA A 126 7.13 -17.45 -25.55
C ALA A 126 6.58 -18.84 -25.15
N ALA A 127 5.37 -19.15 -25.57
CA ALA A 127 4.75 -20.46 -25.25
C ALA A 127 5.53 -21.65 -25.85
N ASP A 128 6.28 -21.42 -26.91
CA ASP A 128 7.14 -22.40 -27.60
C ASP A 128 8.60 -22.38 -27.11
N ASP A 129 8.95 -21.56 -26.15
CA ASP A 129 10.24 -21.54 -25.49
C ASP A 129 10.59 -22.93 -24.92
N ALA A 130 11.84 -23.35 -25.05
CA ALA A 130 12.32 -24.67 -24.63
C ALA A 130 12.08 -24.90 -23.11
N ARG A 131 12.32 -23.88 -22.28
CA ARG A 131 12.10 -23.95 -20.84
C ARG A 131 10.62 -24.11 -20.51
N VAL A 132 9.74 -23.38 -21.21
CA VAL A 132 8.29 -23.48 -21.04
C VAL A 132 7.83 -24.90 -21.42
N LYS A 133 8.27 -25.42 -22.55
CA LYS A 133 7.94 -26.79 -23.01
C LYS A 133 8.39 -27.85 -22.01
N ASP A 134 9.61 -27.74 -21.49
CA ASP A 134 10.14 -28.67 -20.49
C ASP A 134 9.29 -28.65 -19.19
N ILE A 135 8.98 -27.49 -18.66
CA ILE A 135 8.13 -27.34 -17.48
C ILE A 135 6.73 -27.93 -17.73
N LEU A 136 6.13 -27.65 -18.89
CA LEU A 136 4.79 -28.14 -19.23
C LEU A 136 4.77 -29.67 -19.43
N SER A 137 5.85 -30.28 -19.93
CA SER A 137 5.94 -31.75 -20.11
C SER A 137 5.86 -32.50 -18.78
N THR A 138 6.35 -31.90 -17.72
CA THR A 138 6.37 -32.45 -16.34
C THR A 138 5.40 -31.74 -15.39
N TRP A 139 4.43 -30.98 -15.91
CA TRP A 139 3.58 -30.06 -15.13
C TRP A 139 2.91 -30.68 -13.90
N ALA A 140 2.41 -31.91 -14.03
CA ALA A 140 1.73 -32.59 -12.92
C ALA A 140 2.68 -32.92 -11.75
N GLN A 141 3.98 -33.15 -12.03
CA GLN A 141 5.01 -33.45 -11.05
C GLN A 141 5.63 -32.18 -10.44
N GLN A 142 5.52 -31.04 -11.15
CA GLN A 142 6.10 -29.78 -10.72
C GLN A 142 5.54 -29.32 -9.37
N LYS A 143 6.42 -28.93 -8.44
CA LYS A 143 6.03 -28.21 -7.23
C LYS A 143 5.82 -26.74 -7.58
N LYS A 144 4.70 -26.20 -7.14
CA LYS A 144 4.20 -24.86 -7.50
C LYS A 144 3.83 -24.06 -6.28
N ALA A 145 3.94 -22.75 -6.38
CA ALA A 145 3.30 -21.81 -5.48
C ALA A 145 2.26 -21.01 -6.26
N PHE A 146 1.14 -20.72 -5.63
CA PHE A 146 0.00 -20.07 -6.25
C PHE A 146 -0.29 -18.72 -5.61
N ARG A 147 -0.66 -17.74 -6.42
CA ARG A 147 -1.21 -16.46 -5.99
C ARG A 147 -2.49 -16.19 -6.78
N LEU A 148 -3.62 -16.23 -6.10
CA LEU A 148 -4.91 -15.81 -6.64
C LEU A 148 -5.07 -14.32 -6.34
N ILE A 149 -5.18 -13.51 -7.37
CA ILE A 149 -5.13 -12.06 -7.31
C ILE A 149 -6.41 -11.50 -7.90
N ARG A 150 -7.08 -10.63 -7.17
CA ARG A 150 -8.12 -9.74 -7.69
C ARG A 150 -7.57 -8.33 -7.71
N ARG A 151 -7.46 -7.73 -8.91
CA ARG A 151 -6.76 -6.48 -9.12
C ARG A 151 -7.67 -5.40 -9.70
N TRP A 152 -7.58 -4.22 -9.14
CA TRP A 152 -8.08 -2.97 -9.69
C TRP A 152 -6.90 -2.11 -10.07
N THR A 153 -6.84 -1.71 -11.33
CA THR A 153 -5.78 -0.85 -11.85
C THR A 153 -6.36 0.54 -12.13
N PHE A 154 -5.66 1.57 -11.67
CA PHE A 154 -5.95 2.96 -12.02
C PHE A 154 -4.81 3.50 -12.85
N GLN A 155 -5.13 4.21 -13.93
CA GLN A 155 -4.14 4.78 -14.83
C GLN A 155 -3.95 6.27 -14.56
N GLY A 156 -2.69 6.67 -14.37
CA GLY A 156 -2.24 8.05 -14.24
C GLY A 156 -1.30 8.45 -15.36
N LYS A 157 -0.77 9.67 -15.28
CA LYS A 157 0.26 10.16 -16.20
C LYS A 157 1.60 9.50 -15.84
N GLY A 158 2.10 8.62 -16.73
CA GLY A 158 3.36 7.92 -16.55
C GLY A 158 3.38 6.85 -15.46
N VAL A 159 2.27 6.60 -14.76
CA VAL A 159 2.19 5.57 -13.72
C VAL A 159 0.88 4.80 -13.79
N ILE A 160 0.89 3.56 -13.31
CA ILE A 160 -0.30 2.81 -12.96
C ILE A 160 -0.31 2.52 -11.45
N PHE A 161 -1.51 2.41 -10.89
CA PHE A 161 -1.73 2.05 -9.50
C PHE A 161 -2.44 0.72 -9.48
N ASP A 162 -1.78 -0.29 -9.00
CA ASP A 162 -2.33 -1.64 -8.86
C ASP A 162 -2.75 -1.89 -7.41
N LEU A 163 -4.04 -2.05 -7.22
CA LEU A 163 -4.65 -2.37 -5.94
C LEU A 163 -5.10 -3.83 -6.00
N SER A 164 -4.43 -4.70 -5.26
CA SER A 164 -4.60 -6.15 -5.35
C SER A 164 -5.05 -6.76 -4.03
N ILE A 165 -6.10 -7.59 -4.08
CA ILE A 165 -6.46 -8.51 -3.01
C ILE A 165 -5.87 -9.86 -3.38
N VAL A 166 -4.96 -10.36 -2.56
CA VAL A 166 -4.16 -11.55 -2.86
C VAL A 166 -4.43 -12.65 -1.85
N ARG A 167 -4.65 -13.87 -2.34
CA ARG A 167 -4.58 -15.09 -1.56
C ARG A 167 -3.50 -15.98 -2.14
N SER A 168 -2.68 -16.57 -1.30
CA SER A 168 -1.51 -17.32 -1.79
C SER A 168 -1.30 -18.62 -1.03
N THR A 169 -0.52 -19.49 -1.63
CA THR A 169 0.10 -20.63 -0.97
C THR A 169 0.69 -20.19 0.37
N LYS A 170 0.51 -21.00 1.41
CA LYS A 170 1.05 -20.74 2.75
C LYS A 170 2.57 -20.53 2.70
N LYS A 171 3.07 -19.72 3.60
CA LYS A 171 4.49 -19.52 3.82
C LYS A 171 4.90 -20.18 5.13
N ASP A 172 6.11 -20.71 5.16
CA ASP A 172 6.75 -21.21 6.39
C ASP A 172 7.17 -20.05 7.32
N LEU A 173 7.71 -20.37 8.47
CA LEU A 173 8.19 -19.38 9.46
C LEU A 173 9.32 -18.50 8.93
N ARG A 174 10.04 -18.93 7.90
CA ARG A 174 11.10 -18.17 7.22
C ARG A 174 10.57 -17.30 6.07
N GLY A 175 9.25 -17.39 5.77
CA GLY A 175 8.62 -16.64 4.69
C GLY A 175 8.71 -17.30 3.31
N ASN A 176 9.23 -18.53 3.21
CA ASN A 176 9.28 -19.29 1.95
C ASN A 176 7.94 -19.98 1.69
N TYR A 177 7.57 -20.12 0.40
CA TYR A 177 6.38 -20.85 0.04
C TYR A 177 6.47 -22.33 0.44
N VAL A 178 5.36 -22.85 0.98
CA VAL A 178 5.14 -24.28 1.14
C VAL A 178 4.66 -24.83 -0.20
N TRP A 179 5.60 -25.31 -1.01
CA TRP A 179 5.38 -25.74 -2.38
C TRP A 179 4.45 -26.96 -2.47
N VAL A 180 3.47 -26.89 -3.36
CA VAL A 180 2.46 -27.93 -3.58
C VAL A 180 2.35 -28.29 -5.06
N ARG A 181 1.70 -29.40 -5.40
CA ARG A 181 1.49 -29.82 -6.79
C ARG A 181 0.23 -29.26 -7.42
N ASN A 182 -0.86 -29.16 -6.64
CA ASN A 182 -2.15 -28.69 -7.13
C ASN A 182 -2.61 -27.48 -6.34
N PHE A 183 -3.45 -26.65 -6.96
CA PHE A 183 -4.06 -25.51 -6.30
C PHE A 183 -4.91 -25.90 -5.08
N LEU A 184 -5.58 -27.06 -5.18
CA LEU A 184 -6.48 -27.57 -4.12
C LEU A 184 -5.73 -28.26 -2.97
N ASP A 185 -4.42 -28.50 -3.06
CA ASP A 185 -3.63 -29.11 -1.98
C ASP A 185 -3.55 -28.22 -0.73
N GLN A 186 -3.86 -26.93 -0.89
CA GLN A 186 -4.00 -25.97 0.19
C GLN A 186 -5.29 -25.18 0.03
N ASP A 187 -5.89 -24.79 1.14
CA ASP A 187 -7.11 -23.99 1.15
C ASP A 187 -6.79 -22.50 0.90
N ILE A 188 -6.35 -22.19 -0.34
CA ILE A 188 -5.94 -20.83 -0.74
C ILE A 188 -7.16 -19.89 -0.76
N ILE A 189 -8.32 -20.40 -1.18
CA ILE A 189 -9.53 -19.57 -1.33
C ILE A 189 -10.03 -19.04 0.01
N SER A 190 -9.96 -19.85 1.07
CA SER A 190 -10.39 -19.47 2.43
C SER A 190 -9.29 -18.77 3.23
N SER A 191 -8.05 -18.69 2.71
CA SER A 191 -6.97 -18.01 3.41
C SER A 191 -7.29 -16.52 3.59
N ALA A 192 -6.79 -15.92 4.68
CA ALA A 192 -6.93 -14.49 4.92
C ALA A 192 -6.38 -13.70 3.73
N PRO A 193 -7.12 -12.71 3.21
CA PRO A 193 -6.66 -11.90 2.10
C PRO A 193 -5.53 -10.97 2.55
N ILE A 194 -4.59 -10.74 1.65
CA ILE A 194 -3.52 -9.77 1.77
C ILE A 194 -3.87 -8.61 0.82
N TYR A 195 -3.76 -7.38 1.30
CA TYR A 195 -4.01 -6.18 0.52
C TYR A 195 -2.68 -5.55 0.12
N GLU A 196 -2.42 -5.51 -1.17
CA GLU A 196 -1.20 -4.95 -1.76
C GLU A 196 -1.56 -3.73 -2.60
N ILE A 197 -0.76 -2.67 -2.47
CA ILE A 197 -0.85 -1.47 -3.31
C ILE A 197 0.52 -1.30 -3.94
N GLU A 198 0.53 -1.13 -5.25
CA GLU A 198 1.75 -0.92 -6.03
C GLU A 198 1.56 0.30 -6.93
N VAL A 199 2.62 1.09 -7.09
CA VAL A 199 2.72 2.13 -8.11
C VAL A 199 3.83 1.71 -9.05
N GLU A 200 3.50 1.49 -10.29
CA GLU A 200 4.44 1.10 -11.33
C GLU A 200 4.64 2.25 -12.32
N LEU A 201 5.89 2.53 -12.66
CA LEU A 201 6.27 3.51 -13.66
C LEU A 201 6.12 2.88 -15.05
N ILE A 202 5.31 3.50 -15.91
CA ILE A 202 5.08 3.03 -17.27
C ILE A 202 5.80 3.91 -18.28
N ARG A 203 6.27 3.30 -19.38
CA ARG A 203 6.96 4.03 -20.46
C ARG A 203 5.98 4.77 -21.35
N GLY A 204 6.35 5.99 -21.70
CA GLY A 204 5.53 6.86 -22.55
C GLY A 204 6.00 8.30 -22.54
N ALA A 205 5.25 9.21 -23.14
CA ALA A 205 5.61 10.63 -23.26
C ALA A 205 5.77 11.35 -21.91
N ASP A 206 5.11 10.86 -20.85
CA ASP A 206 5.23 11.41 -19.49
C ASP A 206 6.44 10.86 -18.71
N THR A 207 7.24 9.97 -19.31
CA THR A 207 8.38 9.28 -18.70
C THR A 207 9.55 9.08 -19.66
N ASP A 208 9.60 9.87 -20.75
CA ASP A 208 10.61 9.78 -21.80
C ASP A 208 11.99 10.34 -21.38
N THR A 209 12.03 11.08 -20.29
CA THR A 209 13.29 11.54 -19.66
C THR A 209 13.32 11.13 -18.18
N PRO A 210 14.54 11.00 -17.58
CA PRO A 210 14.68 10.68 -16.16
C PRO A 210 13.94 11.66 -15.25
N GLU A 211 13.91 12.95 -15.56
CA GLU A 211 13.25 13.99 -14.76
C GLU A 211 11.74 13.84 -14.80
N LYS A 212 11.15 13.58 -15.99
CA LYS A 212 9.72 13.34 -16.14
C LYS A 212 9.33 12.03 -15.44
N ALA A 213 10.09 10.97 -15.63
CA ALA A 213 9.89 9.69 -14.98
C ALA A 213 9.91 9.83 -13.45
N LEU A 214 10.95 10.50 -12.90
CA LEU A 214 11.08 10.79 -11.48
C LEU A 214 9.89 11.60 -10.95
N SER A 215 9.50 12.65 -11.67
CA SER A 215 8.37 13.50 -11.29
C SER A 215 7.06 12.71 -11.25
N SER A 216 6.79 11.90 -12.28
CA SER A 216 5.58 11.05 -12.37
C SER A 216 5.56 10.02 -11.25
N PHE A 217 6.69 9.37 -10.98
CA PHE A 217 6.79 8.36 -9.95
C PHE A 217 6.60 8.92 -8.54
N ILE A 218 7.28 10.03 -8.20
CA ILE A 218 7.12 10.72 -6.89
C ILE A 218 5.69 11.21 -6.70
N LYS A 219 5.05 11.73 -7.75
CA LYS A 219 3.63 12.15 -7.69
C LYS A 219 2.73 10.95 -7.43
N GLY A 220 2.94 9.84 -8.14
CA GLY A 220 2.18 8.60 -7.95
C GLY A 220 2.31 8.06 -6.53
N ILE A 221 3.53 7.90 -6.02
CA ILE A 221 3.80 7.49 -4.63
C ILE A 221 3.10 8.46 -3.66
N GLY A 222 3.21 9.76 -3.89
CA GLY A 222 2.59 10.78 -3.05
C GLY A 222 1.06 10.67 -2.98
N GLU A 223 0.38 10.29 -4.06
CA GLU A 223 -1.09 10.10 -4.04
C GLU A 223 -1.49 8.90 -3.20
N VAL A 224 -0.75 7.80 -3.27
CA VAL A 224 -0.98 6.63 -2.42
C VAL A 224 -0.73 6.97 -0.95
N LEU A 225 0.40 7.60 -0.64
CA LEU A 225 0.73 8.00 0.73
C LEU A 225 -0.32 8.93 1.36
N ARG A 226 -0.84 9.90 0.59
CA ARG A 226 -1.94 10.76 1.07
C ARG A 226 -3.23 9.99 1.35
N GLY A 227 -3.48 8.92 0.60
CA GLY A 227 -4.57 7.99 0.89
C GLY A 227 -4.34 7.20 2.17
N LEU A 228 -3.11 6.69 2.35
CA LEU A 228 -2.72 5.91 3.53
C LEU A 228 -2.72 6.73 4.82
N GLN A 229 -2.21 7.97 4.75
CA GLN A 229 -2.17 8.91 5.89
C GLN A 229 -3.49 9.65 6.09
N LYS A 230 -4.45 9.54 5.15
CA LYS A 230 -5.73 10.27 5.15
C LYS A 230 -5.55 11.80 5.25
N HIS A 231 -4.46 12.30 4.70
CA HIS A 231 -4.11 13.72 4.78
C HIS A 231 -3.51 14.22 3.47
N THR A 232 -3.67 15.54 3.20
CA THR A 232 -3.11 16.17 1.99
C THR A 232 -1.62 16.49 2.12
N LEU A 233 -1.17 16.84 3.32
CA LEU A 233 0.23 17.07 3.63
C LEU A 233 0.84 15.77 4.14
N LEU A 234 1.88 15.31 3.46
CA LEU A 234 2.59 14.10 3.85
C LEU A 234 3.52 14.38 5.03
N MET A 235 3.48 13.51 6.01
CA MET A 235 4.33 13.59 7.19
C MET A 235 5.21 12.34 7.29
N ARG A 236 6.46 12.54 7.67
CA ARG A 236 7.41 11.46 7.97
C ARG A 236 7.03 10.79 9.28
N LYS A 237 7.20 9.49 9.37
CA LYS A 237 7.00 8.71 10.60
C LYS A 237 7.90 9.20 11.72
N SER A 238 9.17 9.49 11.44
CA SER A 238 10.12 10.08 12.38
C SER A 238 9.63 11.41 12.94
N THR A 239 9.06 12.28 12.10
CA THR A 239 8.46 13.55 12.55
C THR A 239 7.25 13.29 13.47
N SER A 240 6.37 12.34 13.12
CA SER A 240 5.22 12.01 13.96
C SER A 240 5.65 11.50 15.34
N ILE A 241 6.67 10.62 15.38
CA ILE A 241 7.22 10.10 16.64
C ILE A 241 7.79 11.24 17.46
N ARG A 242 8.67 12.08 16.88
CA ARG A 242 9.28 13.22 17.57
C ARG A 242 8.23 14.16 18.17
N VAL A 243 7.19 14.49 17.42
CA VAL A 243 6.12 15.41 17.90
C VAL A 243 5.30 14.74 18.99
N LEU A 244 5.01 13.46 18.88
CA LEU A 244 4.27 12.72 19.90
C LEU A 244 5.07 12.62 21.21
N ASP A 245 6.36 12.36 21.12
CA ASP A 245 7.23 12.32 22.31
C ASP A 245 7.30 13.68 22.97
N ALA A 246 7.51 14.76 22.21
CA ALA A 246 7.49 16.13 22.73
C ALA A 246 6.15 16.50 23.37
N TYR A 247 5.01 16.06 22.81
CA TYR A 247 3.71 16.24 23.40
C TYR A 247 3.57 15.50 24.72
N LYS A 248 3.97 14.23 24.78
CA LYS A 248 3.92 13.42 26.01
C LYS A 248 4.78 14.00 27.12
N ASP A 249 5.98 14.45 26.80
CA ASP A 249 6.87 15.13 27.74
C ASP A 249 6.25 16.41 28.27
N PHE A 250 5.61 17.19 27.40
CA PHE A 250 4.94 18.44 27.80
C PHE A 250 3.74 18.21 28.73
N VAL A 251 2.90 17.19 28.45
CA VAL A 251 1.71 16.89 29.26
C VAL A 251 2.01 15.98 30.47
N GLY A 252 3.17 15.34 30.51
CA GLY A 252 3.55 14.37 31.55
C GLY A 252 2.72 13.08 31.56
N ASP A 253 2.10 12.72 30.43
CA ASP A 253 1.19 11.57 30.32
C ASP A 253 1.16 11.00 28.89
N ASP A 254 0.85 9.73 28.78
CA ASP A 254 0.67 9.00 27.50
C ASP A 254 -0.74 9.16 26.88
N LYS A 255 -1.58 10.06 27.45
CA LYS A 255 -2.97 10.21 27.03
C LYS A 255 -3.23 11.56 26.37
N PHE A 256 -4.26 11.61 25.54
CA PHE A 256 -4.77 12.87 25.02
C PHE A 256 -5.30 13.76 26.17
N ARG A 257 -4.74 14.96 26.31
CA ARG A 257 -5.08 15.93 27.37
C ARG A 257 -5.83 17.15 26.84
N GLY A 258 -6.57 17.00 25.76
CA GLY A 258 -7.46 18.07 25.28
C GLY A 258 -8.72 18.24 26.16
N VAL A 259 -9.36 19.41 26.04
CA VAL A 259 -10.62 19.70 26.73
C VAL A 259 -11.67 18.65 26.35
N ALA A 260 -12.26 17.96 27.31
CA ALA A 260 -13.28 16.94 27.07
C ALA A 260 -14.70 17.54 27.37
N PRO A 261 -15.71 17.27 26.52
CA PRO A 261 -17.09 17.62 26.87
C PRO A 261 -17.51 16.77 28.06
N VAL A 262 -18.21 17.42 28.97
CA VAL A 262 -18.83 16.74 30.10
C VAL A 262 -20.32 16.57 29.77
N THR A 263 -20.83 15.36 30.00
CA THR A 263 -22.26 15.10 29.82
C THR A 263 -23.08 15.97 30.79
N LEU A 264 -24.09 16.63 30.24
CA LEU A 264 -24.99 17.44 31.02
C LEU A 264 -25.89 16.56 31.87
N GLU A 265 -25.90 16.77 33.18
CA GLU A 265 -26.72 16.06 34.14
C GLU A 265 -27.73 17.03 34.81
N LEU A 266 -28.78 16.47 35.43
CA LEU A 266 -29.82 17.26 36.10
C LEU A 266 -29.25 18.23 37.15
N LYS A 267 -28.20 17.81 37.90
CA LYS A 267 -27.50 18.65 38.88
C LYS A 267 -26.90 19.92 38.28
N ASN A 268 -26.56 19.91 37.00
CA ASN A 268 -26.00 21.05 36.28
C ASN A 268 -27.07 22.08 35.86
N MET A 269 -28.37 21.75 36.04
CA MET A 269 -29.52 22.58 35.65
C MET A 269 -30.31 23.06 36.84
N MET A 270 -30.07 22.58 38.04
CA MET A 270 -30.80 22.95 39.26
C MET A 270 -30.54 24.39 39.65
N LYS A 271 -31.56 25.03 40.26
CA LYS A 271 -31.45 26.42 40.77
C LYS A 271 -30.46 26.53 41.92
N ASP A 272 -30.46 25.54 42.79
CA ASP A 272 -29.58 25.49 43.96
C ASP A 272 -28.25 24.90 43.56
N GLN A 273 -27.26 25.78 43.41
CA GLN A 273 -25.92 25.41 42.94
C GLN A 273 -25.14 24.73 44.07
N GLN A 274 -24.74 23.49 43.84
CA GLN A 274 -23.80 22.78 44.71
C GLN A 274 -22.38 23.32 44.52
N PRO A 275 -21.62 23.57 45.58
CA PRO A 275 -20.23 24.01 45.47
C PRO A 275 -19.40 23.03 44.65
N GLY A 276 -18.66 23.55 43.67
CA GLY A 276 -17.80 22.74 42.78
C GLY A 276 -18.51 22.03 41.64
N VAL A 277 -19.82 22.12 41.51
CA VAL A 277 -20.58 21.56 40.38
C VAL A 277 -20.85 22.67 39.34
N PRO A 278 -20.38 22.50 38.07
CA PRO A 278 -20.70 23.46 37.02
C PRO A 278 -22.23 23.58 36.83
N ASN A 279 -22.72 24.80 36.67
CA ASN A 279 -24.16 25.05 36.48
C ASN A 279 -24.39 25.89 35.22
N LEU A 280 -25.31 25.45 34.36
CA LEU A 280 -25.62 26.08 33.07
C LEU A 280 -26.16 27.50 33.18
N ARG A 281 -26.69 27.89 34.35
CA ARG A 281 -27.34 29.18 34.55
C ARG A 281 -26.37 30.36 34.66
N THR A 282 -25.08 30.05 34.82
CA THR A 282 -24.05 31.07 35.03
C THR A 282 -22.81 30.76 34.14
N GLY A 283 -22.45 31.72 33.30
CA GLY A 283 -21.18 31.67 32.54
C GLY A 283 -21.18 30.73 31.35
N TYR A 284 -22.32 30.26 30.86
CA TYR A 284 -22.44 29.38 29.71
C TYR A 284 -23.13 30.06 28.52
N ASN A 285 -22.68 29.73 27.33
CA ASN A 285 -23.31 30.09 26.08
C ASN A 285 -23.83 28.84 25.37
N VAL A 286 -24.90 28.99 24.59
CA VAL A 286 -25.42 27.94 23.70
C VAL A 286 -24.89 28.19 22.31
N THR A 287 -24.38 27.15 21.69
CA THR A 287 -23.90 27.17 20.31
C THR A 287 -24.33 25.90 19.59
N ASP A 288 -24.40 25.95 18.29
CA ASP A 288 -24.65 24.77 17.48
C ASP A 288 -23.53 23.72 17.69
N LYS A 289 -23.95 22.46 17.74
CA LYS A 289 -22.98 21.37 17.83
C LYS A 289 -22.25 21.26 16.52
N ALA A 290 -20.93 21.56 16.51
CA ALA A 290 -20.09 21.34 15.36
C ALA A 290 -19.90 19.83 15.12
N ASP A 291 -20.18 19.39 13.90
CA ASP A 291 -19.79 18.06 13.41
C ASP A 291 -18.40 18.13 12.81
N GLY A 292 -17.44 17.44 13.44
CA GLY A 292 -16.05 17.46 12.96
C GLY A 292 -15.14 16.57 13.78
N LEU A 293 -13.90 16.48 13.32
CA LEU A 293 -12.85 15.80 14.04
C LEU A 293 -12.31 16.70 15.14
N ARG A 294 -12.26 16.17 16.35
CA ARG A 294 -11.68 16.89 17.48
C ARG A 294 -10.16 16.73 17.45
N VAL A 295 -9.47 17.85 17.40
CA VAL A 295 -8.00 17.89 17.40
C VAL A 295 -7.51 18.95 18.40
N LEU A 296 -6.31 18.72 18.93
CA LEU A 296 -5.55 19.67 19.73
C LEU A 296 -4.47 20.30 18.86
N GLY A 297 -4.36 21.63 18.83
CA GLY A 297 -3.21 22.32 18.28
C GLY A 297 -2.03 22.22 19.24
N PHE A 298 -0.89 21.70 18.77
CA PHE A 298 0.35 21.59 19.53
C PHE A 298 1.47 22.31 18.78
N CYS A 299 2.08 23.31 19.40
CA CYS A 299 3.29 23.95 18.90
C CYS A 299 4.50 23.21 19.47
N ASP A 300 5.36 22.69 18.61
CA ASP A 300 6.60 22.08 19.07
C ASP A 300 7.66 23.15 19.45
N GLY A 301 8.74 22.72 20.09
CA GLY A 301 9.81 23.65 20.49
C GLY A 301 10.54 24.33 19.31
N ASN A 302 10.27 23.94 18.06
CA ASN A 302 10.84 24.51 16.85
C ASN A 302 9.90 25.53 16.15
N GLY A 303 8.75 25.83 16.75
CA GLY A 303 7.76 26.76 16.19
C GLY A 303 6.85 26.18 15.11
N GLU A 304 6.85 24.84 14.92
CA GLU A 304 5.93 24.18 14.01
C GLU A 304 4.61 23.85 14.72
N LEU A 305 3.48 24.07 14.03
CA LEU A 305 2.15 23.73 14.51
C LEU A 305 1.71 22.37 13.97
N PHE A 306 1.32 21.48 14.88
CA PHE A 306 0.75 20.18 14.59
C PHE A 306 -0.64 20.04 15.18
N MET A 307 -1.45 19.18 14.61
CA MET A 307 -2.74 18.80 15.17
C MET A 307 -2.66 17.37 15.68
N ILE A 308 -3.17 17.13 16.88
CA ILE A 308 -3.19 15.83 17.56
C ILE A 308 -4.64 15.43 17.78
N ASP A 309 -5.07 14.26 17.29
CA ASP A 309 -6.41 13.74 17.54
C ASP A 309 -6.49 12.95 18.86
N MET A 310 -7.71 12.53 19.22
CA MET A 310 -7.96 11.76 20.45
C MET A 310 -7.26 10.37 20.48
N ALA A 311 -6.87 9.85 19.31
CA ALA A 311 -6.13 8.60 19.19
C ALA A 311 -4.61 8.84 19.13
N LEU A 312 -4.15 10.08 19.39
CA LEU A 312 -2.75 10.51 19.30
C LEU A 312 -2.15 10.40 17.90
N ASN A 313 -2.96 10.43 16.87
CA ASN A 313 -2.45 10.62 15.49
C ASN A 313 -2.05 12.09 15.32
N ILE A 314 -0.92 12.28 14.66
CA ILE A 314 -0.33 13.61 14.41
C ILE A 314 -0.62 14.01 12.96
N TYR A 315 -1.02 15.27 12.77
CA TYR A 315 -1.27 15.90 11.46
C TYR A 315 -0.56 17.26 11.40
N ARG A 316 -0.12 17.62 10.19
CA ARG A 316 0.53 18.91 9.92
C ARG A 316 -0.42 19.89 9.24
#